data_5d84a641a1e9b7456d40265574d51c05
#
_entry.id   5d84a641a1e9b7456d40265574d51c05
#
_cell.length_a   1.000
_cell.length_b   1.000
_cell.length_c   1.000
_cell.angle_alpha   90.00
_cell.angle_beta   90.00
_cell.angle_gamma   90.00
#
_symmetry.space_group_name_H-M   'P 1'
#
loop_
_entity.id
_entity.type
_entity.pdbx_description
1 polymer ?
#
loop_
_entity_poly.entity_id
_entity_poly.type
_entity_poly.pdbx_seq_one_letter_code
_entity_poly.pdbx_strand_id
1 'polypeptide(L)'
;SGLDSYLAEVDATSWNHIVEQSGLSLADIELAARMYRKAKRAIMCWAMGLTQHTHSVPTIQEVINVLLLRGNIGRPGAGLSPVRGHSNVQGDRTMGINELAPTELLDALEARFGFKPPREHGHNTVMAISAMEQGRAKVFIGLGGNFA
;
A
#
# COMPACT_ATOMS: atom_id res chain seq x y z
N SER A 1 7.39 16.83 -21.27
CA SER A 1 6.76 15.73 -20.53
C SER A 1 7.72 15.23 -19.46
N GLY A 2 7.23 14.60 -18.40
CA GLY A 2 8.08 14.05 -17.32
C GLY A 2 8.95 12.86 -17.74
N LEU A 3 8.82 12.37 -18.95
CA LEU A 3 9.58 11.22 -19.45
C LEU A 3 11.08 11.54 -19.55
N ASP A 4 11.43 12.69 -20.11
CA ASP A 4 12.84 13.05 -20.32
C ASP A 4 13.57 13.24 -18.98
N SER A 5 12.92 13.88 -18.02
CA SER A 5 13.48 14.02 -16.66
C SER A 5 13.62 12.68 -15.95
N TYR A 6 12.63 11.79 -16.10
CA TYR A 6 12.69 10.45 -15.54
C TYR A 6 13.84 9.62 -16.14
N LEU A 7 14.00 9.62 -17.45
CA LEU A 7 15.10 8.91 -18.11
C LEU A 7 16.46 9.46 -17.71
N ALA A 8 16.60 10.77 -17.55
CA ALA A 8 17.84 11.38 -17.08
C ALA A 8 18.19 10.95 -15.64
N GLU A 9 17.22 10.79 -14.77
CA GLU A 9 17.41 10.30 -13.41
C GLU A 9 17.81 8.82 -13.39
N VAL A 10 17.15 7.99 -14.20
CA VAL A 10 17.52 6.57 -14.38
C VAL A 10 18.95 6.43 -14.89
N ASP A 11 19.34 7.20 -15.91
CA ASP A 11 20.69 7.17 -16.48
C ASP A 11 21.77 7.66 -15.50
N ALA A 12 21.41 8.57 -14.59
CA ALA A 12 22.30 9.07 -13.55
C ALA A 12 22.52 8.07 -12.39
N THR A 13 21.65 7.06 -12.26
CA THR A 13 21.72 6.09 -11.17
C THR A 13 22.76 5.02 -11.46
N SER A 14 23.78 4.90 -10.61
CA SER A 14 24.87 3.94 -10.83
C SER A 14 24.47 2.50 -10.55
N TRP A 15 24.96 1.56 -11.36
CA TRP A 15 24.74 0.13 -11.16
C TRP A 15 25.26 -0.38 -9.81
N ASN A 16 26.39 0.17 -9.34
CA ASN A 16 26.94 -0.21 -8.03
C ASN A 16 25.96 0.15 -6.92
N HIS A 17 25.33 1.31 -6.97
CA HIS A 17 24.32 1.71 -6.00
C HIS A 17 23.09 0.79 -6.05
N ILE A 18 22.61 0.44 -7.24
CA ILE A 18 21.46 -0.46 -7.41
C ILE A 18 21.76 -1.85 -6.81
N VAL A 19 22.93 -2.41 -7.12
CA VAL A 19 23.35 -3.73 -6.59
C VAL A 19 23.48 -3.71 -5.07
N GLU A 20 24.09 -2.68 -4.51
CA GLU A 20 24.28 -2.51 -3.07
C GLU A 20 22.91 -2.38 -2.35
N GLN A 21 22.02 -1.54 -2.86
CA GLN A 21 20.72 -1.30 -2.21
C GLN A 21 19.74 -2.46 -2.38
N SER A 22 19.76 -3.14 -3.51
CA SER A 22 18.85 -4.27 -3.78
C SER A 22 19.33 -5.59 -3.19
N GLY A 23 20.63 -5.76 -2.95
CA GLY A 23 21.24 -7.02 -2.58
C GLY A 23 21.24 -8.06 -3.71
N LEU A 24 20.88 -7.67 -4.93
CA LEU A 24 20.86 -8.56 -6.11
C LEU A 24 22.13 -8.39 -6.93
N SER A 25 22.58 -9.47 -7.58
CA SER A 25 23.68 -9.35 -8.53
C SER A 25 23.23 -8.63 -9.81
N LEU A 26 24.15 -7.91 -10.46
CA LEU A 26 23.90 -7.28 -11.76
C LEU A 26 23.38 -8.33 -12.79
N ALA A 27 23.91 -9.54 -12.76
CA ALA A 27 23.51 -10.60 -13.67
C ALA A 27 22.01 -11.00 -13.49
N ASP A 28 21.54 -11.05 -12.24
CA ASP A 28 20.13 -11.36 -11.93
C ASP A 28 19.20 -10.23 -12.37
N ILE A 29 19.62 -8.99 -12.13
CA ILE A 29 18.86 -7.81 -12.57
C ILE A 29 18.74 -7.78 -14.09
N GLU A 30 19.85 -8.00 -14.80
CA GLU A 30 19.85 -8.10 -16.27
C GLU A 30 19.04 -9.27 -16.80
N LEU A 31 19.06 -10.42 -16.10
CA LEU A 31 18.24 -11.56 -16.47
C LEU A 31 16.75 -11.22 -16.40
N ALA A 32 16.32 -10.65 -15.28
CA ALA A 32 14.93 -10.19 -15.11
C ALA A 32 14.53 -9.17 -16.18
N ALA A 33 15.40 -8.19 -16.45
CA ALA A 33 15.17 -7.17 -17.47
C ALA A 33 15.07 -7.80 -18.88
N ARG A 34 15.91 -8.77 -19.21
CA ARG A 34 15.85 -9.51 -20.49
C ARG A 34 14.55 -10.30 -20.62
N MET A 35 14.09 -10.98 -19.56
CA MET A 35 12.83 -11.71 -19.55
C MET A 35 11.66 -10.77 -19.78
N TYR A 36 11.60 -9.67 -19.03
CA TYR A 36 10.57 -8.66 -19.17
C TYR A 36 10.56 -8.02 -20.57
N ARG A 37 11.74 -7.69 -21.10
CA ARG A 37 11.88 -7.10 -22.45
C ARG A 37 11.40 -8.02 -23.56
N LYS A 38 11.60 -9.36 -23.42
CA LYS A 38 11.14 -10.36 -24.40
C LYS A 38 9.63 -10.63 -24.31
N ALA A 39 9.03 -10.39 -23.18
CA ALA A 39 7.60 -10.61 -22.98
C ALA A 39 6.78 -9.67 -23.87
N LYS A 40 5.83 -10.22 -24.61
CA LYS A 40 4.90 -9.42 -25.43
C LYS A 40 3.87 -8.70 -24.56
N ARG A 41 3.51 -9.29 -23.45
CA ARG A 41 2.56 -8.77 -22.45
C ARG A 41 3.06 -9.15 -21.07
N ALA A 42 2.93 -8.26 -20.11
CA ALA A 42 3.31 -8.50 -18.74
C ALA A 42 2.24 -7.94 -17.79
N ILE A 43 1.94 -8.70 -16.75
CA ILE A 43 1.16 -8.24 -15.61
C ILE A 43 2.11 -8.22 -14.41
N MET A 44 2.23 -7.08 -13.75
CA MET A 44 2.96 -6.99 -12.50
C MET A 44 2.00 -7.11 -11.33
N CYS A 45 2.24 -8.11 -10.49
CA CYS A 45 1.48 -8.35 -9.27
C CYS A 45 2.34 -7.98 -8.06
N TRP A 46 1.74 -7.33 -7.09
CA TRP A 46 2.38 -7.08 -5.79
C TRP A 46 1.36 -7.15 -4.66
N ALA A 47 1.86 -7.37 -3.47
CA ALA A 47 1.06 -7.40 -2.26
C ALA A 47 1.78 -6.63 -1.13
N MET A 48 1.56 -7.01 0.12
CA MET A 48 2.11 -6.31 1.28
C MET A 48 3.65 -6.35 1.36
N GLY A 49 4.32 -7.25 0.65
CA GLY A 49 5.78 -7.25 0.52
C GLY A 49 6.33 -5.93 -0.02
N LEU A 50 5.60 -5.23 -0.91
CA LEU A 50 5.97 -3.90 -1.37
C LEU A 50 5.30 -2.77 -0.57
N THR A 51 4.02 -2.92 -0.21
CA THR A 51 3.27 -1.83 0.43
C THR A 51 3.66 -1.57 1.89
N GLN A 52 4.35 -2.49 2.55
CA GLN A 52 4.81 -2.34 3.93
C GLN A 52 6.26 -1.83 4.04
N HIS A 53 6.92 -1.50 2.95
CA HIS A 53 8.22 -0.85 2.96
C HIS A 53 8.13 0.64 3.27
N THR A 54 9.20 1.19 3.87
CA THR A 54 9.33 2.63 4.13
C THR A 54 9.15 3.47 2.86
N HIS A 55 9.64 2.97 1.73
CA HIS A 55 9.55 3.61 0.41
C HIS A 55 8.52 2.95 -0.51
N SER A 56 7.42 2.46 0.04
CA SER A 56 6.39 1.74 -0.71
C SER A 56 5.80 2.53 -1.87
N VAL A 57 5.48 3.79 -1.67
CA VAL A 57 4.87 4.64 -2.71
C VAL A 57 5.82 4.86 -3.89
N PRO A 58 7.06 5.34 -3.71
CA PRO A 58 8.02 5.44 -4.80
C PRO A 58 8.28 4.10 -5.51
N THR A 59 8.40 3.01 -4.76
CA THR A 59 8.61 1.67 -5.35
C THR A 59 7.45 1.27 -6.27
N ILE A 60 6.21 1.51 -5.86
CA ILE A 60 5.03 1.21 -6.69
C ILE A 60 4.97 2.14 -7.91
N GLN A 61 5.37 3.40 -7.77
CA GLN A 61 5.49 4.32 -8.91
C GLN A 61 6.50 3.80 -9.93
N GLU A 62 7.66 3.27 -9.49
CA GLU A 62 8.63 2.64 -10.41
C GLU A 62 8.06 1.40 -11.11
N VAL A 63 7.31 0.56 -10.42
CA VAL A 63 6.59 -0.57 -11.04
C VAL A 63 5.66 -0.08 -12.17
N ILE A 64 4.96 1.02 -11.92
CA ILE A 64 4.06 1.62 -12.91
C ILE A 64 4.86 2.23 -14.07
N ASN A 65 5.96 2.93 -13.80
CA ASN A 65 6.84 3.51 -14.80
C ASN A 65 7.39 2.43 -15.75
N VAL A 66 7.85 1.31 -15.23
CA VAL A 66 8.33 0.16 -16.04
C VAL A 66 7.22 -0.41 -16.93
N LEU A 67 5.98 -0.49 -16.43
CA LEU A 67 4.83 -0.94 -17.24
C LEU A 67 4.48 0.07 -18.33
N LEU A 68 4.53 1.37 -18.03
CA LEU A 68 4.27 2.45 -18.98
C LEU A 68 5.31 2.48 -20.11
N LEU A 69 6.60 2.38 -19.79
CA LEU A 69 7.70 2.36 -20.75
C LEU A 69 7.54 1.24 -21.80
N ARG A 70 6.90 0.13 -21.44
CA ARG A 70 6.65 -1.00 -22.32
C ARG A 70 5.24 -1.04 -22.91
N GLY A 71 4.41 -0.03 -22.65
CA GLY A 71 3.03 -0.01 -23.10
C GLY A 71 2.19 -1.17 -22.54
N ASN A 72 2.45 -1.60 -21.32
CA ASN A 72 1.76 -2.71 -20.66
C ASN A 72 0.55 -2.24 -19.84
N ILE A 73 0.12 -0.99 -19.96
CA ILE A 73 -1.10 -0.46 -19.35
C ILE A 73 -2.13 -0.17 -20.43
N GLY A 74 -3.39 -0.53 -20.17
CA GLY A 74 -4.49 -0.27 -21.08
C GLY A 74 -4.59 -1.23 -22.28
N ARG A 75 -3.96 -2.40 -22.22
CA ARG A 75 -4.04 -3.43 -23.27
C ARG A 75 -4.42 -4.80 -22.71
N PRO A 76 -5.23 -5.61 -23.43
CA PRO A 76 -5.65 -6.92 -22.96
C PRO A 76 -4.48 -7.86 -22.64
N GLY A 77 -4.51 -8.49 -21.46
CA GLY A 77 -3.49 -9.42 -20.99
C GLY A 77 -2.18 -8.78 -20.52
N ALA A 78 -2.20 -7.47 -20.25
CA ALA A 78 -1.09 -6.76 -19.64
C ALA A 78 -1.64 -5.73 -18.63
N GLY A 79 -0.82 -5.33 -17.65
CA GLY A 79 -1.20 -4.31 -16.68
C GLY A 79 -0.65 -4.55 -15.29
N LEU A 80 -1.35 -4.00 -14.32
CA LEU A 80 -1.01 -4.07 -12.91
C LEU A 80 -2.10 -4.80 -12.14
N SER A 81 -1.70 -5.56 -11.11
CA SER A 81 -2.61 -6.34 -10.28
C SER A 81 -2.17 -6.25 -8.81
N PRO A 82 -2.59 -5.22 -8.08
CA PRO A 82 -2.37 -5.19 -6.63
C PRO A 82 -3.18 -6.33 -5.98
N VAL A 83 -2.48 -7.26 -5.35
CA VAL A 83 -3.08 -8.38 -4.64
C VAL A 83 -3.31 -7.96 -3.20
N ARG A 84 -4.56 -8.02 -2.79
CA ARG A 84 -4.98 -7.57 -1.46
C ARG A 84 -4.80 -8.68 -0.43
N GLY A 85 -4.48 -8.29 0.81
CA GLY A 85 -4.58 -9.17 1.97
C GLY A 85 -6.06 -9.37 2.35
N HIS A 86 -6.60 -8.47 3.13
CA HIS A 86 -8.04 -8.46 3.45
C HIS A 86 -8.84 -7.74 2.35
N SER A 87 -9.97 -8.34 1.96
CA SER A 87 -10.71 -7.94 0.77
C SER A 87 -11.25 -6.51 0.81
N ASN A 88 -11.66 -6.02 1.98
CA ASN A 88 -12.37 -4.75 2.10
C ASN A 88 -11.79 -3.77 3.13
N VAL A 89 -10.50 -3.75 3.33
CA VAL A 89 -9.83 -2.75 4.20
C VAL A 89 -10.14 -1.32 3.74
N GLN A 90 -10.26 -1.10 2.44
CA GLN A 90 -10.63 0.23 1.92
C GLN A 90 -12.07 0.60 2.26
N GLY A 91 -13.00 -0.37 2.23
CA GLY A 91 -14.37 -0.13 2.65
C GLY A 91 -14.46 0.22 4.13
N ASP A 92 -13.73 -0.47 4.98
CA ASP A 92 -13.64 -0.16 6.40
C ASP A 92 -13.19 1.28 6.62
N ARG A 93 -12.11 1.69 5.97
CA ARG A 93 -11.61 3.08 6.04
C ARG A 93 -12.62 4.10 5.50
N THR A 94 -13.32 3.78 4.42
CA THR A 94 -14.38 4.65 3.86
C THR A 94 -15.55 4.81 4.83
N MET A 95 -15.87 3.77 5.59
CA MET A 95 -16.92 3.80 6.62
C MET A 95 -16.45 4.44 7.94
N GLY A 96 -15.21 4.93 8.00
CA GLY A 96 -14.65 5.57 9.18
C GLY A 96 -14.19 4.60 10.27
N ILE A 97 -14.03 3.32 9.96
CA ILE A 97 -13.49 2.33 10.90
C ILE A 97 -11.97 2.50 10.96
N ASN A 98 -11.55 3.43 11.75
CA ASN A 98 -10.17 3.70 12.11
C ASN A 98 -10.11 4.42 13.47
N GLU A 99 -8.92 4.54 14.01
CA GLU A 99 -8.68 5.17 15.31
C GLU A 99 -8.89 6.69 15.34
N LEU A 100 -8.97 7.33 14.18
CA LEU A 100 -9.24 8.76 14.02
C LEU A 100 -10.09 8.98 12.78
N ALA A 101 -11.40 9.03 12.94
CA ALA A 101 -12.32 9.31 11.85
C ALA A 101 -12.23 10.78 11.38
N PRO A 102 -12.44 11.06 10.08
CA PRO A 102 -12.47 12.43 9.56
C PRO A 102 -13.53 13.30 10.27
N THR A 103 -13.20 14.56 10.54
CA THR A 103 -14.10 15.50 11.22
C THR A 103 -15.43 15.64 10.48
N GLU A 104 -15.39 15.71 9.16
CA GLU A 104 -16.58 15.84 8.31
C GLU A 104 -17.54 14.65 8.48
N LEU A 105 -17.01 13.43 8.64
CA LEU A 105 -17.83 12.26 8.93
C LEU A 105 -18.47 12.35 10.31
N LEU A 106 -17.70 12.77 11.33
CA LEU A 106 -18.21 12.92 12.69
C LEU A 106 -19.29 13.99 12.78
N ASP A 107 -19.12 15.10 12.09
CA ASP A 107 -20.12 16.19 12.00
C ASP A 107 -21.41 15.70 11.31
N ALA A 108 -21.28 14.94 10.24
CA ALA A 108 -22.42 14.35 9.54
C ALA A 108 -23.17 13.34 10.42
N LEU A 109 -22.46 12.52 11.20
CA LEU A 109 -23.06 11.58 12.15
C LEU A 109 -23.81 12.33 13.26
N GLU A 110 -23.20 13.36 13.84
CA GLU A 110 -23.85 14.19 14.87
C GLU A 110 -25.12 14.85 14.34
N ALA A 111 -25.03 15.46 13.16
CA ALA A 111 -26.17 16.13 12.53
C ALA A 111 -27.30 15.16 12.15
N ARG A 112 -26.94 13.96 11.67
CA ARG A 112 -27.93 12.99 11.17
C ARG A 112 -28.63 12.19 12.26
N PHE A 113 -27.88 11.84 13.32
CA PHE A 113 -28.36 10.90 14.35
C PHE A 113 -28.54 11.53 15.73
N GLY A 114 -28.18 12.77 15.94
CA GLY A 114 -28.41 13.51 17.18
C GLY A 114 -27.55 13.05 18.36
N PHE A 115 -26.46 12.33 18.15
CA PHE A 115 -25.52 11.97 19.20
C PHE A 115 -24.17 12.64 18.94
N LYS A 116 -23.42 12.88 19.98
CA LYS A 116 -22.09 13.49 19.90
C LYS A 116 -21.01 12.41 19.80
N PRO A 117 -20.45 12.16 18.60
CA PRO A 117 -19.41 11.13 18.46
C PRO A 117 -18.11 11.58 19.15
N PRO A 118 -17.27 10.62 19.64
CA PRO A 118 -15.97 10.94 20.20
C PRO A 118 -15.05 11.52 19.12
N ARG A 119 -14.31 12.57 19.48
CA ARG A 119 -13.40 13.29 18.56
C ARG A 119 -11.94 13.15 18.94
N GLU A 120 -11.68 12.39 20.01
CA GLU A 120 -10.33 12.07 20.44
C GLU A 120 -9.80 10.85 19.69
N HIS A 121 -8.49 10.76 19.61
CA HIS A 121 -7.81 9.62 19.00
C HIS A 121 -8.14 8.33 19.75
N GLY A 122 -8.61 7.31 19.04
CA GLY A 122 -8.86 5.98 19.59
C GLY A 122 -7.56 5.18 19.79
N HIS A 123 -7.71 3.93 20.20
CA HIS A 123 -6.60 3.01 20.40
C HIS A 123 -6.26 2.23 19.12
N ASN A 124 -4.98 2.17 18.76
CA ASN A 124 -4.49 1.13 17.87
C ASN A 124 -4.48 -0.24 18.61
N THR A 125 -4.14 -1.32 17.89
CA THR A 125 -4.17 -2.68 18.45
C THR A 125 -3.35 -2.82 19.74
N VAL A 126 -2.12 -2.30 19.75
CA VAL A 126 -1.24 -2.39 20.94
C VAL A 126 -1.81 -1.60 22.12
N MET A 127 -2.27 -0.38 21.85
CA MET A 127 -2.89 0.47 22.89
C MET A 127 -4.19 -0.14 23.41
N ALA A 128 -4.99 -0.80 22.57
CA ALA A 128 -6.23 -1.46 22.97
C ALA A 128 -5.93 -2.64 23.92
N ILE A 129 -4.94 -3.48 23.59
CA ILE A 129 -4.52 -4.60 24.43
C ILE A 129 -4.01 -4.08 25.80
N SER A 130 -3.15 -3.07 25.78
CA SER A 130 -2.65 -2.45 27.01
C SER A 130 -3.77 -1.81 27.85
N ALA A 131 -4.76 -1.21 27.21
CA ALA A 131 -5.92 -0.65 27.90
C ALA A 131 -6.80 -1.73 28.56
N MET A 132 -6.92 -2.90 27.94
CA MET A 132 -7.60 -4.07 28.52
C MET A 132 -6.82 -4.62 29.71
N GLU A 133 -5.52 -4.81 29.58
CA GLU A 133 -4.64 -5.27 30.66
C GLU A 133 -4.71 -4.36 31.89
N GLN A 134 -4.71 -3.05 31.68
CA GLN A 134 -4.82 -2.04 32.74
C GLN A 134 -6.26 -1.83 33.27
N GLY A 135 -7.23 -2.57 32.74
CA GLY A 135 -8.62 -2.46 33.15
C GLY A 135 -9.30 -1.13 32.74
N ARG A 136 -8.69 -0.35 31.85
CA ARG A 136 -9.29 0.88 31.29
C ARG A 136 -10.34 0.59 30.21
N ALA A 137 -10.11 -0.42 29.35
CA ALA A 137 -11.12 -0.94 28.46
C ALA A 137 -11.97 -1.99 29.19
N LYS A 138 -13.28 -1.77 29.24
CA LYS A 138 -14.21 -2.60 30.03
C LYS A 138 -15.02 -3.57 29.17
N VAL A 139 -15.09 -3.34 27.88
CA VAL A 139 -15.89 -4.16 26.95
C VAL A 139 -15.01 -4.47 25.75
N PHE A 140 -15.04 -5.72 25.31
CA PHE A 140 -14.41 -6.18 24.07
C PHE A 140 -15.49 -6.81 23.17
N ILE A 141 -15.58 -6.35 21.94
CA ILE A 141 -16.46 -6.90 20.92
C ILE A 141 -15.61 -7.46 19.80
N GLY A 142 -15.52 -8.79 19.72
CA GLY A 142 -14.82 -9.50 18.65
C GLY A 142 -15.76 -9.83 17.50
N LEU A 143 -15.41 -9.41 16.27
CA LEU A 143 -16.17 -9.68 15.07
C LEU A 143 -15.30 -10.35 14.00
N GLY A 144 -15.59 -11.60 13.66
CA GLY A 144 -14.91 -12.33 12.58
C GLY A 144 -13.46 -12.72 12.88
N GLY A 145 -13.04 -12.67 14.15
CA GLY A 145 -11.72 -13.07 14.61
C GLY A 145 -11.72 -14.41 15.35
N ASN A 146 -10.54 -15.04 15.45
CA ASN A 146 -10.28 -16.15 16.36
C ASN A 146 -9.45 -15.60 17.52
N PHE A 147 -10.05 -15.51 18.70
CA PHE A 147 -9.46 -14.90 19.90
C PHE A 147 -9.17 -15.91 21.02
N ALA A 148 -9.25 -17.19 20.73
CA ALA A 148 -8.96 -18.28 21.66
C ALA A 148 -7.51 -18.74 21.58
#